data_4be35dcc4b8d2f46a6cb7fe29514a509
#
_entry.id   4be35dcc4b8d2f46a6cb7fe29514a509
#
_cell.length_a   1.000
_cell.length_b   1.000
_cell.length_c   1.000
_cell.angle_alpha   90.00
_cell.angle_beta   90.00
_cell.angle_gamma   90.00
#
_symmetry.space_group_name_H-M   'P 1'
#
loop_
_entity.id
_entity.type
_entity.pdbx_description
1 polymer ?
#
loop_
_entity_poly.entity_id
_entity_poly.type
_entity_poly.pdbx_seq_one_letter_code
_entity_poly.pdbx_strand_id
1 'polypeptide(L)'
;VVDREGFRPNVGIVISDGVGKLLWAKRIGQDAWQFPQGGINRGEKPEDALYRELFEEVGLEPEDVKILGCTRGWLRYRLPKAMQRRNSKPLCVGQKQKWFLLQLLGEETRIRLDLNVKPEFDHWQWVNYWYPVGQVIDFKRDVYRKALKELAPLQCEMERRN
;
A
#
# COMPACT_ATOMS: atom_id res chain seq x y z
N VAL A 1 12.15 10.53 -6.64
CA VAL A 1 12.03 11.97 -6.84
C VAL A 1 11.19 12.57 -5.73
N VAL A 2 11.73 13.55 -5.00
CA VAL A 2 10.98 14.24 -3.94
C VAL A 2 10.40 15.55 -4.50
N ASP A 3 9.27 15.98 -3.91
CA ASP A 3 8.66 17.26 -4.27
C ASP A 3 9.35 18.42 -3.54
N ARG A 4 8.83 19.66 -3.73
CA ARG A 4 9.40 20.86 -3.11
C ARG A 4 9.40 20.81 -1.58
N GLU A 5 8.46 20.09 -1.00
CA GLU A 5 8.34 19.97 0.45
C GLU A 5 9.14 18.80 1.02
N GLY A 6 9.80 18.02 0.15
CA GLY A 6 10.63 16.89 0.55
C GLY A 6 9.89 15.56 0.64
N PHE A 7 8.67 15.45 0.11
CA PHE A 7 7.91 14.20 0.10
C PHE A 7 8.13 13.42 -1.18
N ARG A 8 8.32 12.11 -1.05
CA ARG A 8 8.45 11.21 -2.19
C ARG A 8 7.07 10.66 -2.57
N PRO A 9 6.66 10.78 -3.86
CA PRO A 9 5.40 10.21 -4.29
C PRO A 9 5.42 8.68 -4.22
N ASN A 10 4.31 8.11 -3.78
CA ASN A 10 4.21 6.70 -3.46
C ASN A 10 2.77 6.22 -3.66
N VAL A 11 2.57 4.94 -3.93
CA VAL A 11 1.25 4.32 -3.95
C VAL A 11 1.12 3.35 -2.79
N GLY A 12 -0.04 3.37 -2.14
CA GLY A 12 -0.40 2.38 -1.13
C GLY A 12 -1.44 1.43 -1.73
N ILE A 13 -1.36 0.17 -1.36
CA ILE A 13 -2.16 -0.89 -1.97
C ILE A 13 -2.96 -1.62 -0.90
N VAL A 14 -4.29 -1.49 -0.97
CA VAL A 14 -5.22 -2.19 -0.09
C VAL A 14 -5.95 -3.23 -0.92
N ILE A 15 -5.71 -4.51 -0.65
CA ILE A 15 -6.30 -5.62 -1.41
C ILE A 15 -7.37 -6.29 -0.55
N SER A 16 -8.60 -6.30 -1.05
CA SER A 16 -9.74 -6.91 -0.39
C SER A 16 -10.03 -8.30 -0.94
N ASP A 17 -10.43 -9.21 -0.06
CA ASP A 17 -10.89 -10.55 -0.47
C ASP A 17 -12.32 -10.54 -1.02
N GLY A 18 -12.99 -9.39 -0.98
CA GLY A 18 -14.37 -9.26 -1.47
C GLY A 18 -15.45 -9.48 -0.41
N VAL A 19 -15.08 -9.92 0.78
CA VAL A 19 -16.03 -10.24 1.85
C VAL A 19 -15.68 -9.63 3.21
N GLY A 20 -14.81 -8.63 3.22
CA GLY A 20 -14.55 -7.85 4.44
C GLY A 20 -13.15 -7.92 5.00
N LYS A 21 -12.26 -8.66 4.37
CA LYS A 21 -10.89 -8.78 4.85
C LYS A 21 -9.89 -8.14 3.90
N LEU A 22 -8.78 -7.67 4.47
CA LEU A 22 -7.71 -7.01 3.73
C LEU A 22 -6.41 -7.79 3.85
N LEU A 23 -5.60 -7.75 2.80
CA LEU A 23 -4.28 -8.36 2.80
C LEU A 23 -3.32 -7.56 3.65
N TRP A 24 -2.69 -8.25 4.61
CA TRP A 24 -1.75 -7.67 5.56
C TRP A 24 -0.42 -8.41 5.42
N ALA A 25 0.68 -7.70 5.20
CA ALA A 25 1.94 -8.32 4.83
C ALA A 25 3.03 -8.02 5.86
N LYS A 26 3.88 -9.02 6.13
CA LYS A 26 4.98 -8.92 7.08
C LYS A 26 6.28 -8.67 6.33
N ARG A 27 7.01 -7.65 6.74
CA ARG A 27 8.32 -7.33 6.18
C ARG A 27 9.32 -8.43 6.51
N ILE A 28 10.14 -8.75 5.53
CA ILE A 28 11.13 -9.83 5.65
C ILE A 28 12.12 -9.50 6.79
N GLY A 29 12.35 -10.50 7.65
CA GLY A 29 13.32 -10.37 8.75
C GLY A 29 12.90 -9.43 9.88
N GLN A 30 11.66 -8.94 9.90
CA GLN A 30 11.18 -7.99 10.91
C GLN A 30 9.81 -8.42 11.43
N ASP A 31 9.52 -8.10 12.68
CA ASP A 31 8.16 -8.24 13.21
C ASP A 31 7.40 -6.93 12.93
N ALA A 32 7.25 -6.62 11.66
CA ALA A 32 6.62 -5.38 11.20
C ALA A 32 5.69 -5.69 10.02
N TRP A 33 4.43 -5.39 10.21
CA TRP A 33 3.37 -5.65 9.24
C TRP A 33 2.86 -4.35 8.65
N GLN A 34 2.55 -4.37 7.35
CA GLN A 34 2.06 -3.18 6.66
C GLN A 34 1.28 -3.56 5.40
N PHE A 35 0.59 -2.58 4.82
CA PHE A 35 0.09 -2.71 3.46
C PHE A 35 1.26 -2.61 2.48
N PRO A 36 1.19 -3.32 1.34
CA PRO A 36 2.16 -3.09 0.26
C PRO A 36 2.13 -1.63 -0.18
N GLN A 37 3.30 -1.10 -0.48
CA GLN A 37 3.45 0.27 -0.98
C GLN A 37 4.72 0.36 -1.81
N GLY A 38 4.80 1.35 -2.68
CA GLY A 38 6.00 1.55 -3.47
C GLY A 38 6.07 2.92 -4.12
N GLY A 39 7.26 3.33 -4.50
CA GLY A 39 7.51 4.64 -5.09
C GLY A 39 6.95 4.77 -6.51
N ILE A 40 6.55 5.98 -6.85
CA ILE A 40 6.16 6.35 -8.21
C ILE A 40 7.40 6.88 -8.90
N ASN A 41 7.77 6.28 -10.02
CA ASN A 41 8.93 6.70 -10.80
C ASN A 41 8.63 8.00 -11.56
N ARG A 42 9.69 8.72 -11.92
CA ARG A 42 9.57 9.96 -12.67
C ARG A 42 8.80 9.72 -13.97
N GLY A 43 7.74 10.52 -14.20
CA GLY A 43 6.90 10.39 -15.38
C GLY A 43 5.91 9.24 -15.35
N GLU A 44 5.93 8.43 -14.31
CA GLU A 44 5.00 7.31 -14.15
C GLU A 44 3.68 7.79 -13.54
N LYS A 45 2.56 7.29 -14.06
CA LYS A 45 1.25 7.57 -13.46
C LYS A 45 1.06 6.71 -12.21
N PRO A 46 0.30 7.20 -11.21
CA PRO A 46 0.03 6.40 -10.01
C PRO A 46 -0.52 5.01 -10.30
N GLU A 47 -1.42 4.87 -11.27
CA GLU A 47 -2.01 3.57 -11.63
C GLU A 47 -0.97 2.62 -12.22
N ASP A 48 -0.04 3.13 -13.02
CA ASP A 48 1.04 2.31 -13.59
C ASP A 48 1.99 1.86 -12.49
N ALA A 49 2.30 2.75 -11.54
CA ALA A 49 3.10 2.40 -10.38
C ALA A 49 2.40 1.33 -9.52
N LEU A 50 1.08 1.45 -9.38
CA LEU A 50 0.27 0.46 -8.66
C LEU A 50 0.47 -0.94 -9.24
N TYR A 51 0.30 -1.10 -10.54
CA TYR A 51 0.41 -2.41 -11.17
C TYR A 51 1.83 -2.96 -11.11
N ARG A 52 2.82 -2.11 -11.26
CA ARG A 52 4.23 -2.52 -11.16
C ARG A 52 4.54 -3.00 -9.75
N GLU A 53 4.18 -2.23 -8.73
CA GLU A 53 4.42 -2.59 -7.33
C GLU A 53 3.59 -3.81 -6.91
N LEU A 54 2.36 -3.92 -7.41
CA LEU A 54 1.50 -5.06 -7.15
C LEU A 54 2.17 -6.37 -7.59
N PHE A 55 2.75 -6.36 -8.79
CA PHE A 55 3.46 -7.53 -9.29
C PHE A 55 4.74 -7.79 -8.49
N GLU A 56 5.55 -6.75 -8.27
CA GLU A 56 6.84 -6.90 -7.58
C GLU A 56 6.67 -7.40 -6.14
N GLU A 57 5.66 -6.88 -5.43
CA GLU A 57 5.51 -7.14 -3.99
C GLU A 57 4.65 -8.37 -3.69
N VAL A 58 3.60 -8.62 -4.46
CA VAL A 58 2.65 -9.69 -4.17
C VAL A 58 2.36 -10.63 -5.34
N GLY A 59 3.02 -10.42 -6.48
CA GLY A 59 2.96 -11.33 -7.62
C GLY A 59 1.66 -11.33 -8.41
N LEU A 60 0.80 -10.34 -8.19
CA LEU A 60 -0.48 -10.28 -8.89
C LEU A 60 -0.38 -9.46 -10.17
N GLU A 61 -1.05 -9.94 -11.21
CA GLU A 61 -1.16 -9.27 -12.50
C GLU A 61 -2.40 -8.38 -12.52
N PRO A 62 -2.50 -7.43 -13.48
CA PRO A 62 -3.68 -6.57 -13.58
C PRO A 62 -5.00 -7.34 -13.68
N GLU A 63 -5.02 -8.47 -14.39
CA GLU A 63 -6.22 -9.29 -14.55
C GLU A 63 -6.63 -10.04 -13.27
N ASP A 64 -5.74 -10.11 -12.28
CA ASP A 64 -6.05 -10.76 -11.00
C ASP A 64 -6.84 -9.87 -10.05
N VAL A 65 -6.95 -8.58 -10.36
CA VAL A 65 -7.57 -7.60 -9.46
C VAL A 65 -8.51 -6.67 -10.21
N LYS A 66 -9.41 -6.06 -9.45
CA LYS A 66 -10.27 -4.99 -9.95
C LYS A 66 -10.03 -3.76 -9.07
N ILE A 67 -9.69 -2.63 -9.67
CA ILE A 67 -9.56 -1.37 -8.94
C ILE A 67 -10.96 -0.88 -8.58
N LEU A 68 -11.25 -0.75 -7.29
CA LEU A 68 -12.53 -0.24 -6.80
C LEU A 68 -12.50 1.27 -6.66
N GLY A 69 -11.34 1.82 -6.35
CA GLY A 69 -11.17 3.26 -6.23
C GLY A 69 -9.81 3.65 -5.68
N CYS A 70 -9.64 4.96 -5.53
CA CYS A 70 -8.37 5.56 -5.11
C CYS A 70 -8.70 6.80 -4.28
N THR A 71 -7.84 7.15 -3.32
CA THR A 71 -7.99 8.39 -2.57
C THR A 71 -7.86 9.58 -3.52
N ARG A 72 -8.62 10.64 -3.26
CA ARG A 72 -8.66 11.82 -4.12
C ARG A 72 -7.38 12.64 -4.05
N GLY A 73 -6.85 12.81 -2.85
CA GLY A 73 -5.67 13.63 -2.61
C GLY A 73 -4.47 12.81 -2.21
N TRP A 74 -3.36 13.52 -2.02
CA TRP A 74 -2.16 12.93 -1.46
C TRP A 74 -2.27 12.88 0.05
N LEU A 75 -2.03 11.71 0.64
CA LEU A 75 -1.95 11.55 2.09
C LEU A 75 -0.48 11.47 2.47
N ARG A 76 -0.06 12.28 3.44
CA ARG A 76 1.35 12.44 3.78
C ARG A 76 1.65 11.90 5.16
N TYR A 77 2.81 11.26 5.29
CA TYR A 77 3.40 10.99 6.60
C TYR A 77 4.86 11.39 6.57
N ARG A 78 5.37 11.81 7.74
CA ARG A 78 6.78 12.16 7.89
C ARG A 78 7.53 10.99 8.50
N LEU A 79 8.72 10.76 7.99
CA LEU A 79 9.64 9.79 8.60
C LEU A 79 10.19 10.39 9.89
N PRO A 80 10.35 9.57 10.95
CA PRO A 80 11.12 10.01 12.12
C PRO A 80 12.51 10.50 11.69
N LYS A 81 13.04 11.51 12.36
CA LYS A 81 14.34 12.10 12.00
C LYS A 81 15.44 11.05 11.89
N ALA A 82 15.43 10.05 12.76
CA ALA A 82 16.43 8.98 12.74
C ALA A 82 16.37 8.14 11.45
N MET A 83 15.24 8.14 10.76
CA MET A 83 15.06 7.38 9.53
C MET A 83 15.25 8.22 8.26
N GLN A 84 15.46 9.54 8.41
CA GLN A 84 15.77 10.41 7.29
C GLN A 84 17.26 10.34 6.99
N ARG A 85 17.60 10.13 5.71
CA ARG A 85 19.00 10.11 5.26
C ARG A 85 19.50 11.54 5.16
N ARG A 86 20.23 12.02 6.18
CA ARG A 86 20.72 13.41 6.26
C ARG A 86 21.62 13.81 5.11
N ASN A 87 22.32 12.85 4.50
CA ASN A 87 23.26 13.11 3.42
C ASN A 87 22.65 12.97 2.03
N SER A 88 21.38 12.65 1.91
CA SER A 88 20.72 12.59 0.61
C SER A 88 20.30 13.98 0.16
N LYS A 89 20.52 14.29 -1.12
CA LYS A 89 20.10 15.54 -1.74
C LYS A 89 19.25 15.22 -2.96
N PRO A 90 17.99 15.67 -3.02
CA PRO A 90 17.28 16.41 -1.97
C PRO A 90 16.90 15.51 -0.80
N LEU A 91 16.76 16.10 0.39
CA LEU A 91 16.37 15.39 1.59
C LEU A 91 14.92 14.90 1.49
N CYS A 92 14.71 13.60 1.71
CA CYS A 92 13.38 13.01 1.79
C CYS A 92 12.90 13.06 3.24
N VAL A 93 11.88 13.85 3.52
CA VAL A 93 11.32 13.97 4.87
C VAL A 93 10.15 13.01 5.13
N GLY A 94 9.59 12.43 4.07
CA GLY A 94 8.46 11.52 4.18
C GLY A 94 7.94 11.09 2.83
N GLN A 95 6.76 10.49 2.85
CA GLN A 95 6.08 10.02 1.66
C GLN A 95 4.76 10.77 1.49
N LYS A 96 4.32 10.98 0.25
CA LYS A 96 2.97 11.38 -0.07
C LYS A 96 2.35 10.28 -0.92
N GLN A 97 1.17 9.82 -0.54
CA GLN A 97 0.62 8.58 -1.09
C GLN A 97 -0.76 8.76 -1.69
N LYS A 98 -0.97 8.08 -2.82
CA LYS A 98 -2.29 7.75 -3.34
C LYS A 98 -2.58 6.32 -2.94
N TRP A 99 -3.73 6.09 -2.31
CA TRP A 99 -4.13 4.77 -1.85
C TRP A 99 -5.18 4.18 -2.75
N PHE A 100 -4.95 2.95 -3.20
CA PHE A 100 -5.87 2.22 -4.08
C PHE A 100 -6.52 1.09 -3.30
N LEU A 101 -7.83 0.91 -3.51
CA LEU A 101 -8.55 -0.25 -3.02
C LEU A 101 -8.80 -1.19 -4.19
N LEU A 102 -8.32 -2.42 -4.06
CA LEU A 102 -8.45 -3.46 -5.07
C LEU A 102 -9.26 -4.61 -4.53
N GLN A 103 -10.03 -5.28 -5.40
CA GLN A 103 -10.66 -6.55 -5.09
C GLN A 103 -9.86 -7.66 -5.76
N LEU A 104 -9.48 -8.70 -5.03
CA LEU A 104 -8.88 -9.90 -5.60
C LEU A 104 -9.97 -10.66 -6.35
N LEU A 105 -9.75 -10.91 -7.64
CA LEU A 105 -10.73 -11.61 -8.49
C LEU A 105 -10.48 -13.11 -8.57
N GLY A 106 -9.23 -13.52 -8.46
CA GLY A 106 -8.83 -14.90 -8.55
C GLY A 106 -8.62 -15.53 -7.17
N GLU A 107 -7.95 -16.66 -7.18
CA GLU A 107 -7.65 -17.37 -5.94
C GLU A 107 -6.44 -16.77 -5.23
N GLU A 108 -6.46 -16.84 -3.90
CA GLU A 108 -5.36 -16.32 -3.08
C GLU A 108 -4.03 -17.04 -3.32
N THR A 109 -4.08 -18.25 -3.89
CA THR A 109 -2.87 -18.99 -4.27
C THR A 109 -2.03 -18.28 -5.33
N ARG A 110 -2.60 -17.30 -6.02
CA ARG A 110 -1.87 -16.49 -6.99
C ARG A 110 -0.96 -15.45 -6.33
N ILE A 111 -1.15 -15.18 -5.04
CA ILE A 111 -0.31 -14.24 -4.30
C ILE A 111 1.06 -14.89 -4.09
N ARG A 112 2.10 -14.23 -4.61
CA ARG A 112 3.49 -14.69 -4.54
C ARG A 112 4.37 -13.56 -4.03
N LEU A 113 5.07 -13.81 -2.93
CA LEU A 113 5.95 -12.80 -2.31
C LEU A 113 7.40 -12.94 -2.76
N ASP A 114 7.73 -13.96 -3.55
CA ASP A 114 9.09 -14.36 -3.89
C ASP A 114 9.50 -14.07 -5.34
N LEU A 115 8.71 -13.31 -6.08
CA LEU A 115 8.99 -13.03 -7.48
C LEU A 115 10.01 -11.92 -7.71
N ASN A 116 10.21 -11.06 -6.72
CA ASN A 116 11.21 -10.00 -6.80
C ASN A 116 12.58 -10.54 -6.40
N VAL A 117 13.63 -10.01 -7.03
CA VAL A 117 15.03 -10.34 -6.66
C VAL A 117 15.31 -9.98 -5.21
N LYS A 118 14.71 -8.89 -4.72
CA LYS A 118 14.78 -8.47 -3.32
C LYS A 118 13.37 -8.42 -2.74
N PRO A 119 12.86 -9.55 -2.22
CA PRO A 119 11.51 -9.57 -1.68
C PRO A 119 11.35 -8.61 -0.51
N GLU A 120 10.24 -7.91 -0.46
CA GLU A 120 9.89 -7.01 0.64
C GLU A 120 9.26 -7.76 1.80
N PHE A 121 8.44 -8.76 1.49
CA PHE A 121 7.64 -9.49 2.47
C PHE A 121 7.94 -10.98 2.44
N ASP A 122 7.79 -11.64 3.60
CA ASP A 122 7.93 -13.10 3.70
C ASP A 122 6.65 -13.79 4.19
N HIS A 123 5.64 -13.02 4.60
CA HIS A 123 4.37 -13.55 5.08
C HIS A 123 3.24 -12.60 4.73
N TRP A 124 2.04 -13.15 4.58
CA TRP A 124 0.82 -12.35 4.45
C TRP A 124 -0.35 -13.09 5.09
N GLN A 125 -1.40 -12.33 5.46
CA GLN A 125 -2.64 -12.89 5.99
C GLN A 125 -3.80 -11.97 5.69
N TRP A 126 -5.02 -12.49 5.78
CA TRP A 126 -6.22 -11.69 5.72
C TRP A 126 -6.55 -11.18 7.12
N VAL A 127 -6.87 -9.90 7.23
CA VAL A 127 -7.23 -9.25 8.51
C VAL A 127 -8.53 -8.46 8.35
N ASN A 128 -9.19 -8.20 9.47
CA ASN A 128 -10.36 -7.34 9.47
C ASN A 128 -10.02 -5.94 8.97
N TYR A 129 -10.99 -5.27 8.34
CA TYR A 129 -10.78 -4.00 7.64
C TYR A 129 -10.04 -2.93 8.46
N TRP A 130 -10.41 -2.77 9.74
CA TRP A 130 -9.82 -1.73 10.59
C TRP A 130 -8.60 -2.18 11.40
N TYR A 131 -8.29 -3.48 11.38
CA TYR A 131 -7.17 -4.03 12.13
C TYR A 131 -5.82 -3.33 11.85
N PRO A 132 -5.49 -2.99 10.58
CA PRO A 132 -4.20 -2.35 10.25
C PRO A 132 -3.96 -1.02 10.95
N VAL A 133 -5.02 -0.24 11.23
CA VAL A 133 -4.87 1.07 11.86
C VAL A 133 -4.23 0.98 13.25
N GLY A 134 -4.60 -0.06 14.01
CA GLY A 134 -4.06 -0.25 15.35
C GLY A 134 -2.73 -1.00 15.40
N GLN A 135 -2.30 -1.60 14.28
CA GLN A 135 -1.14 -2.49 14.27
C GLN A 135 0.07 -1.93 13.51
N VAL A 136 -0.14 -0.97 12.62
CA VAL A 136 0.96 -0.41 11.84
C VAL A 136 1.85 0.46 12.74
N ILE A 137 3.11 0.64 12.33
CA ILE A 137 4.05 1.54 13.01
C ILE A 137 3.44 2.94 13.18
N ASP A 138 3.70 3.57 14.33
CA ASP A 138 3.01 4.78 14.77
C ASP A 138 2.97 5.91 13.74
N PHE A 139 4.07 6.18 13.07
CA PHE A 139 4.13 7.33 12.15
C PHE A 139 3.31 7.14 10.88
N LYS A 140 2.82 5.93 10.59
CA LYS A 140 1.94 5.64 9.45
C LYS A 140 0.46 5.55 9.85
N ARG A 141 0.16 5.51 11.14
CA ARG A 141 -1.19 5.24 11.65
C ARG A 141 -2.24 6.23 11.14
N ASP A 142 -1.90 7.52 11.17
CA ASP A 142 -2.84 8.56 10.74
C ASP A 142 -3.20 8.44 9.25
N VAL A 143 -2.21 8.16 8.41
CA VAL A 143 -2.44 7.96 6.97
C VAL A 143 -3.30 6.72 6.73
N TYR A 144 -3.03 5.63 7.44
CA TYR A 144 -3.83 4.40 7.32
C TYR A 144 -5.29 4.67 7.70
N ARG A 145 -5.52 5.39 8.81
CA ARG A 145 -6.87 5.72 9.23
C ARG A 145 -7.60 6.56 8.18
N LYS A 146 -6.94 7.59 7.66
CA LYS A 146 -7.52 8.47 6.62
C LYS A 146 -7.82 7.71 5.34
N ALA A 147 -6.89 6.88 4.88
CA ALA A 147 -7.05 6.10 3.65
C ALA A 147 -8.23 5.12 3.80
N LEU A 148 -8.26 4.33 4.87
CA LEU A 148 -9.32 3.36 5.07
C LEU A 148 -10.68 4.02 5.29
N LYS A 149 -10.71 5.19 5.93
CA LYS A 149 -11.95 5.94 6.10
C LYS A 149 -12.51 6.41 4.76
N GLU A 150 -11.65 6.92 3.90
CA GLU A 150 -12.06 7.38 2.56
C GLU A 150 -12.51 6.22 1.67
N LEU A 151 -11.85 5.06 1.77
CA LEU A 151 -12.13 3.90 0.93
C LEU A 151 -13.28 3.01 1.47
N ALA A 152 -13.69 3.21 2.73
CA ALA A 152 -14.70 2.36 3.37
C ALA A 152 -16.03 2.28 2.61
N PRO A 153 -16.59 3.37 2.04
CA PRO A 153 -17.83 3.26 1.27
C PRO A 153 -17.71 2.33 0.07
N LEU A 154 -16.55 2.31 -0.59
CA LEU A 154 -16.31 1.43 -1.73
C LEU A 154 -16.24 -0.04 -1.30
N GLN A 155 -15.63 -0.29 -0.16
CA GLN A 155 -15.56 -1.62 0.42
C GLN A 155 -16.95 -2.14 0.78
N CYS A 156 -17.77 -1.31 1.42
CA CYS A 156 -19.14 -1.67 1.79
C CYS A 156 -20.00 -1.96 0.56
N GLU A 157 -19.88 -1.15 -0.49
CA GLU A 157 -20.63 -1.37 -1.73
C GLU A 157 -20.23 -2.68 -2.39
N MET A 158 -18.95 -2.99 -2.43
CA MET A 158 -18.45 -4.24 -2.98
C MET A 158 -18.99 -5.44 -2.21
N GLU A 159 -18.98 -5.39 -0.87
CA GLU A 159 -19.48 -6.48 -0.03
C GLU A 159 -20.98 -6.75 -0.27
N ARG A 160 -21.76 -5.68 -0.55
CA ARG A 160 -23.19 -5.85 -0.84
C ARG A 160 -23.43 -6.52 -2.20
N ARG A 161 -22.50 -6.41 -3.14
CA ARG A 161 -22.60 -7.03 -4.47
C ARG A 161 -22.13 -8.48 -4.50
N ASN A 162 -21.36 -8.87 -3.50
CA ASN A 162 -20.83 -10.23 -3.37
C ASN A 162 -21.67 -11.04 -2.30
#